data_a94537affd68170cf6ab0b3988eef2bb
#
_entry.id   a94537affd68170cf6ab0b3988eef2bb
#
_cell.length_a   1.000
_cell.length_b   1.000
_cell.length_c   1.000
_cell.angle_alpha   90.00
_cell.angle_beta   90.00
_cell.angle_gamma   90.00
#
_symmetry.space_group_name_H-M   'P 1'
#
loop_
_entity.id
_entity.type
_entity.pdbx_description
1 polymer ?
#
loop_
_entity_poly.entity_id
_entity_poly.type
_entity_poly.pdbx_seq_one_letter_code
_entity_poly.pdbx_strand_id
1 'polypeptide(L)'
;MPQHTIRNARPSEFAAIGQLMVQVYSQLDGFPKQSEQPAYYSLLSNIGEFTNKPETELLVAVGADGKIEGAVVYFGDMLYYGSGGTATQERNAAGFRLLAVAPAARGKGLGKLLTLECIRKAKATNQSQLIIHSTKAMQTAWMMYERLGFERAEDLDFMQQELPVYGFRLQLA
;
A
#
# COMPACT_ATOMS: atom_id res chain seq x y z
N MET A 1 -15.90 -19.46 -6.74
CA MET A 1 -16.07 -18.01 -6.98
C MET A 1 -15.33 -17.23 -5.91
N PRO A 2 -14.46 -16.34 -6.30
CA PRO A 2 -13.86 -15.46 -5.32
C PRO A 2 -14.97 -14.60 -4.72
N GLN A 3 -14.96 -14.51 -3.42
CA GLN A 3 -16.02 -13.85 -2.68
C GLN A 3 -15.46 -12.71 -1.85
N HIS A 4 -14.54 -11.94 -2.46
CA HIS A 4 -13.93 -10.81 -1.78
C HIS A 4 -14.56 -9.50 -2.24
N THR A 5 -14.81 -8.63 -1.25
CA THR A 5 -15.29 -7.27 -1.48
C THR A 5 -14.17 -6.30 -1.11
N ILE A 6 -13.92 -5.32 -1.97
CA ILE A 6 -12.98 -4.24 -1.66
C ILE A 6 -13.82 -3.02 -1.27
N ARG A 7 -13.56 -2.50 -0.08
CA ARG A 7 -14.27 -1.33 0.44
C ARG A 7 -13.39 -0.55 1.41
N ASN A 8 -13.86 0.61 1.81
CA ASN A 8 -13.20 1.37 2.86
C ASN A 8 -13.32 0.64 4.19
N ALA A 9 -12.28 0.73 5.01
CA ALA A 9 -12.29 0.19 6.36
C ALA A 9 -13.23 1.00 7.25
N ARG A 10 -13.80 0.33 8.24
CA ARG A 10 -14.62 0.98 9.29
C ARG A 10 -13.73 1.27 10.49
N PRO A 11 -13.99 2.35 11.24
CA PRO A 11 -13.18 2.65 12.42
C PRO A 11 -13.05 1.50 13.40
N SER A 12 -14.11 0.69 13.57
CA SER A 12 -14.07 -0.48 14.46
C SER A 12 -13.08 -1.56 13.98
N GLU A 13 -12.61 -1.48 12.75
CA GLU A 13 -11.68 -2.46 12.16
C GLU A 13 -10.22 -2.00 12.22
N PHE A 14 -9.96 -0.75 12.55
CA PHE A 14 -8.63 -0.17 12.47
C PHE A 14 -7.59 -0.93 13.29
N ALA A 15 -7.95 -1.33 14.51
CA ALA A 15 -7.01 -2.07 15.36
C ALA A 15 -6.61 -3.42 14.75
N ALA A 16 -7.57 -4.14 14.21
CA ALA A 16 -7.32 -5.43 13.57
C ALA A 16 -6.46 -5.28 12.31
N ILE A 17 -6.71 -4.22 11.55
CA ILE A 17 -5.92 -3.94 10.34
C ILE A 17 -4.48 -3.59 10.73
N GLY A 18 -4.30 -2.80 11.79
CA GLY A 18 -2.96 -2.48 12.31
C GLY A 18 -2.18 -3.72 12.71
N GLN A 19 -2.85 -4.66 13.38
CA GLN A 19 -2.23 -5.94 13.74
C GLN A 19 -1.84 -6.75 12.50
N LEU A 20 -2.69 -6.76 11.49
CA LEU A 20 -2.39 -7.43 10.23
C LEU A 20 -1.15 -6.83 9.58
N MET A 21 -1.05 -5.51 9.55
CA MET A 21 0.11 -4.81 8.98
C MET A 21 1.39 -5.20 9.70
N VAL A 22 1.39 -5.15 11.03
CA VAL A 22 2.56 -5.54 11.83
C VAL A 22 2.94 -6.99 11.57
N GLN A 23 1.96 -7.88 11.55
CA GLN A 23 2.20 -9.30 11.29
C GLN A 23 2.88 -9.52 9.95
N VAL A 24 2.33 -8.93 8.90
CA VAL A 24 2.83 -9.14 7.53
C VAL A 24 4.24 -8.60 7.37
N TYR A 25 4.46 -7.36 7.81
CA TYR A 25 5.77 -6.73 7.61
C TYR A 25 6.85 -7.33 8.50
N SER A 26 6.50 -7.76 9.72
CA SER A 26 7.47 -8.40 10.61
C SER A 26 7.94 -9.77 10.10
N GLN A 27 7.16 -10.40 9.22
CA GLN A 27 7.48 -11.70 8.66
C GLN A 27 8.20 -11.64 7.32
N LEU A 28 8.41 -10.44 6.77
CA LEU A 28 9.13 -10.28 5.51
C LEU A 28 10.63 -10.50 5.71
N ASP A 29 11.17 -11.49 5.00
CA ASP A 29 12.61 -11.72 5.00
C ASP A 29 13.31 -10.54 4.33
N GLY A 30 14.38 -10.04 4.95
CA GLY A 30 15.15 -8.93 4.39
C GLY A 30 14.54 -7.56 4.64
N PHE A 31 13.43 -7.49 5.35
CA PHE A 31 12.80 -6.22 5.75
C PHE A 31 13.15 -5.92 7.21
N PRO A 32 13.36 -4.65 7.58
CA PRO A 32 13.69 -4.29 8.96
C PRO A 32 12.64 -4.78 9.95
N LYS A 33 13.09 -5.24 11.11
CA LYS A 33 12.22 -5.73 12.17
C LYS A 33 11.82 -4.59 13.10
N GLN A 34 10.85 -4.87 13.97
CA GLN A 34 10.33 -3.85 14.89
C GLN A 34 11.41 -3.24 15.76
N SER A 35 12.37 -4.06 16.22
CA SER A 35 13.48 -3.56 17.03
C SER A 35 14.40 -2.62 16.26
N GLU A 36 14.44 -2.73 14.94
CA GLU A 36 15.30 -1.92 14.08
C GLU A 36 14.63 -0.61 13.64
N GLN A 37 13.33 -0.62 13.47
CA GLN A 37 12.56 0.56 13.04
C GLN A 37 11.25 0.66 13.81
N PRO A 38 11.31 0.94 15.12
CA PRO A 38 10.10 0.95 15.95
C PRO A 38 9.08 2.02 15.52
N ALA A 39 9.54 3.16 15.00
CA ALA A 39 8.63 4.20 14.53
C ALA A 39 7.80 3.73 13.32
N TYR A 40 8.41 2.96 12.43
CA TYR A 40 7.69 2.41 11.28
C TYR A 40 6.61 1.43 11.72
N TYR A 41 6.92 0.58 12.70
CA TYR A 41 5.93 -0.39 13.21
C TYR A 41 4.84 0.28 14.04
N SER A 42 5.13 1.40 14.69
CA SER A 42 4.10 2.20 15.32
C SER A 42 3.14 2.76 14.27
N LEU A 43 3.65 3.22 13.13
CA LEU A 43 2.84 3.69 12.02
C LEU A 43 1.94 2.57 11.47
N LEU A 44 2.48 1.36 11.34
CA LEU A 44 1.70 0.21 10.88
C LEU A 44 0.58 -0.11 11.88
N SER A 45 0.91 -0.16 13.16
CA SER A 45 -0.05 -0.48 14.22
C SER A 45 -1.19 0.54 14.29
N ASN A 46 -0.89 1.81 13.99
CA ASN A 46 -1.86 2.90 14.02
C ASN A 46 -2.35 3.27 12.61
N ILE A 47 -2.46 2.29 11.75
CA ILE A 47 -2.75 2.49 10.32
C ILE A 47 -4.03 3.31 10.08
N GLY A 48 -5.02 3.21 10.95
CA GLY A 48 -6.27 3.94 10.81
C GLY A 48 -6.10 5.46 10.88
N GLU A 49 -5.02 5.94 11.47
CA GLU A 49 -4.77 7.39 11.56
C GLU A 49 -4.55 8.04 10.21
N PHE A 50 -4.16 7.26 9.20
CA PHE A 50 -4.05 7.79 7.84
C PHE A 50 -5.38 8.36 7.34
N THR A 51 -6.49 7.82 7.78
CA THR A 51 -7.83 8.28 7.33
C THR A 51 -8.15 9.70 7.80
N ASN A 52 -7.37 10.25 8.73
CA ASN A 52 -7.53 11.64 9.17
C ASN A 52 -6.94 12.64 8.18
N LYS A 53 -6.14 12.16 7.21
CA LYS A 53 -5.53 13.03 6.19
C LYS A 53 -6.47 13.21 5.02
N PRO A 54 -6.52 14.43 4.42
CA PRO A 54 -7.36 14.66 3.25
C PRO A 54 -7.04 13.68 2.11
N GLU A 55 -8.07 13.29 1.38
CA GLU A 55 -7.97 12.43 0.19
C GLU A 55 -7.28 11.08 0.45
N THR A 56 -7.21 10.64 1.71
CA THR A 56 -6.52 9.41 2.11
C THR A 56 -7.53 8.40 2.59
N GLU A 57 -7.46 7.17 2.06
CA GLU A 57 -8.41 6.12 2.36
C GLU A 57 -7.69 4.83 2.74
N LEU A 58 -8.23 4.13 3.71
CA LEU A 58 -7.78 2.79 4.08
C LEU A 58 -8.76 1.79 3.48
N LEU A 59 -8.29 1.02 2.50
CA LEU A 59 -9.10 0.04 1.78
C LEU A 59 -8.84 -1.36 2.33
N VAL A 60 -9.88 -2.18 2.40
CA VAL A 60 -9.76 -3.57 2.87
C VAL A 60 -10.35 -4.53 1.85
N ALA A 61 -9.78 -5.74 1.83
CA ALA A 61 -10.34 -6.87 1.11
C ALA A 61 -11.00 -7.77 2.15
N VAL A 62 -12.30 -7.97 2.00
CA VAL A 62 -13.13 -8.69 2.97
C VAL A 62 -13.67 -9.95 2.32
N GLY A 63 -13.48 -11.10 2.98
CA GLY A 63 -14.00 -12.38 2.50
C GLY A 63 -15.50 -12.51 2.72
N ALA A 64 -16.08 -13.58 2.16
CA ALA A 64 -17.51 -13.86 2.27
C ALA A 64 -17.98 -14.00 3.71
N ASP A 65 -17.09 -14.43 4.60
CA ASP A 65 -17.38 -14.59 6.03
C ASP A 65 -17.22 -13.28 6.82
N GLY A 66 -16.94 -12.17 6.15
CA GLY A 66 -16.71 -10.88 6.78
C GLY A 66 -15.31 -10.66 7.33
N LYS A 67 -14.41 -11.61 7.14
CA LYS A 67 -13.05 -11.52 7.65
C LYS A 67 -12.18 -10.63 6.76
N ILE A 68 -11.43 -9.72 7.39
CA ILE A 68 -10.48 -8.86 6.68
C ILE A 68 -9.25 -9.68 6.33
N GLU A 69 -8.95 -9.75 5.03
CA GLU A 69 -7.86 -10.57 4.53
C GLU A 69 -6.78 -9.78 3.82
N GLY A 70 -6.97 -8.49 3.65
CA GLY A 70 -5.95 -7.61 3.08
C GLY A 70 -6.32 -6.16 3.26
N ALA A 71 -5.34 -5.27 3.08
CA ALA A 71 -5.55 -3.84 3.22
C ALA A 71 -4.48 -3.07 2.46
N VAL A 72 -4.78 -1.80 2.16
CA VAL A 72 -3.84 -0.87 1.52
C VAL A 72 -4.27 0.57 1.86
N VAL A 73 -3.32 1.48 1.95
CA VAL A 73 -3.61 2.91 2.13
C VAL A 73 -3.51 3.59 0.77
N TYR A 74 -4.59 4.24 0.35
CA TYR A 74 -4.67 4.99 -0.90
C TYR A 74 -4.58 6.49 -0.64
N PHE A 75 -3.77 7.18 -1.43
CA PHE A 75 -3.57 8.64 -1.34
C PHE A 75 -4.03 9.27 -2.65
N GLY A 76 -5.15 9.98 -2.60
CA GLY A 76 -5.64 10.73 -3.76
C GLY A 76 -4.87 12.02 -4.01
N ASP A 77 -4.08 12.47 -3.01
CA ASP A 77 -3.21 13.64 -3.10
C ASP A 77 -1.84 13.24 -2.55
N MET A 78 -0.82 13.37 -3.38
CA MET A 78 0.54 12.98 -3.00
C MET A 78 1.14 13.83 -1.89
N LEU A 79 0.58 15.02 -1.63
CA LEU A 79 1.00 15.83 -0.49
C LEU A 79 0.98 15.03 0.82
N TYR A 80 0.04 14.11 0.94
CA TYR A 80 -0.17 13.32 2.18
C TYR A 80 0.44 11.93 2.13
N TYR A 81 1.13 11.60 1.03
CA TYR A 81 1.72 10.28 0.82
C TYR A 81 2.72 9.91 1.92
N GLY A 82 3.49 10.88 2.39
CA GLY A 82 4.29 10.71 3.61
C GLY A 82 5.53 9.84 3.49
N SER A 83 5.97 9.49 2.28
CA SER A 83 7.22 8.75 2.11
C SER A 83 8.40 9.72 2.01
N GLY A 84 9.60 9.19 2.09
CA GLY A 84 10.81 9.96 1.80
C GLY A 84 10.95 10.28 0.31
N GLY A 85 12.04 10.95 -0.04
CA GLY A 85 12.31 11.31 -1.42
C GLY A 85 11.41 12.42 -1.92
N THR A 86 11.14 12.43 -3.23
CA THR A 86 10.45 13.53 -3.91
C THR A 86 9.00 13.22 -4.28
N ALA A 87 8.49 12.04 -3.91
CA ALA A 87 7.16 11.60 -4.32
C ALA A 87 6.06 12.55 -3.86
N THR A 88 6.20 13.16 -2.69
CA THR A 88 5.20 14.10 -2.16
C THR A 88 5.14 15.42 -2.92
N GLN A 89 6.08 15.66 -3.82
CA GLN A 89 6.12 16.85 -4.67
C GLN A 89 5.47 16.63 -6.04
N GLU A 90 5.10 15.40 -6.34
CA GLU A 90 4.50 15.06 -7.64
C GLU A 90 3.07 15.57 -7.72
N ARG A 91 2.71 16.09 -8.89
CA ARG A 91 1.38 16.65 -9.15
C ARG A 91 0.63 15.78 -10.14
N ASN A 92 -0.69 15.91 -10.14
CA ASN A 92 -1.57 15.11 -11.00
C ASN A 92 -1.29 13.62 -10.81
N ALA A 93 -1.09 13.25 -9.55
CA ALA A 93 -0.68 11.92 -9.16
C ALA A 93 -1.46 11.46 -7.93
N ALA A 94 -1.76 10.18 -7.90
CA ALA A 94 -2.21 9.47 -6.71
C ALA A 94 -1.13 8.45 -6.35
N GLY A 95 -1.27 7.80 -5.20
CA GLY A 95 -0.35 6.76 -4.80
C GLY A 95 -0.99 5.83 -3.80
N PHE A 96 -0.32 4.72 -3.51
CA PHE A 96 -0.73 3.89 -2.38
C PHE A 96 0.50 3.32 -1.68
N ARG A 97 0.31 2.94 -0.41
CA ARG A 97 1.37 2.41 0.44
C ARG A 97 0.80 1.33 1.34
N LEU A 98 1.71 0.53 1.89
CA LEU A 98 1.39 -0.36 2.99
C LEU A 98 0.35 -1.40 2.59
N LEU A 99 0.57 -2.02 1.44
CA LEU A 99 -0.22 -3.15 0.97
C LEU A 99 0.14 -4.38 1.80
N ALA A 100 -0.88 -5.03 2.36
CA ALA A 100 -0.69 -6.26 3.14
C ALA A 100 -1.80 -7.24 2.83
N VAL A 101 -1.42 -8.52 2.71
CA VAL A 101 -2.36 -9.63 2.53
C VAL A 101 -2.08 -10.65 3.64
N ALA A 102 -3.13 -11.06 4.34
CA ALA A 102 -3.00 -12.03 5.42
C ALA A 102 -2.32 -13.31 4.91
N PRO A 103 -1.39 -13.89 5.69
CA PRO A 103 -0.68 -15.09 5.23
C PRO A 103 -1.59 -16.23 4.77
N ALA A 104 -2.69 -16.45 5.49
CA ALA A 104 -3.64 -17.51 5.15
C ALA A 104 -4.44 -17.22 3.88
N ALA A 105 -4.44 -15.98 3.40
CA ALA A 105 -5.21 -15.57 2.23
C ALA A 105 -4.33 -15.35 0.99
N ARG A 106 -3.05 -15.65 1.07
CA ARG A 106 -2.14 -15.51 -0.06
C ARG A 106 -2.52 -16.47 -1.18
N GLY A 107 -2.19 -16.07 -2.41
CA GLY A 107 -2.49 -16.88 -3.59
C GLY A 107 -3.91 -16.72 -4.12
N LYS A 108 -4.72 -15.84 -3.53
CA LYS A 108 -6.09 -15.57 -3.97
C LYS A 108 -6.22 -14.29 -4.81
N GLY A 109 -5.11 -13.63 -5.11
CA GLY A 109 -5.12 -12.44 -5.94
C GLY A 109 -5.56 -11.15 -5.23
N LEU A 110 -5.53 -11.12 -3.89
CA LEU A 110 -6.03 -9.98 -3.14
C LEU A 110 -5.16 -8.74 -3.31
N GLY A 111 -3.84 -8.90 -3.37
CA GLY A 111 -2.95 -7.77 -3.63
C GLY A 111 -3.27 -7.12 -4.96
N LYS A 112 -3.55 -7.91 -5.98
CA LYS A 112 -3.96 -7.41 -7.28
C LYS A 112 -5.30 -6.68 -7.22
N LEU A 113 -6.29 -7.25 -6.52
CA LEU A 113 -7.61 -6.62 -6.40
C LEU A 113 -7.51 -5.26 -5.71
N LEU A 114 -6.73 -5.16 -4.63
CA LEU A 114 -6.53 -3.90 -3.92
C LEU A 114 -5.81 -2.89 -4.82
N THR A 115 -4.80 -3.34 -5.55
CA THR A 115 -4.07 -2.47 -6.48
C THR A 115 -4.97 -1.97 -7.60
N LEU A 116 -5.80 -2.85 -8.17
CA LEU A 116 -6.73 -2.45 -9.23
C LEU A 116 -7.74 -1.42 -8.74
N GLU A 117 -8.19 -1.52 -7.50
CA GLU A 117 -9.09 -0.51 -6.94
C GLU A 117 -8.39 0.84 -6.81
N CYS A 118 -7.12 0.87 -6.40
CA CYS A 118 -6.35 2.11 -6.36
C CYS A 118 -6.21 2.73 -7.75
N ILE A 119 -5.96 1.90 -8.76
CA ILE A 119 -5.89 2.36 -10.16
C ILE A 119 -7.22 2.96 -10.59
N ARG A 120 -8.32 2.27 -10.28
CA ARG A 120 -9.67 2.75 -10.63
C ARG A 120 -9.96 4.12 -10.00
N LYS A 121 -9.62 4.28 -8.71
CA LYS A 121 -9.83 5.56 -8.00
C LYS A 121 -9.01 6.69 -8.61
N ALA A 122 -7.76 6.43 -8.94
CA ALA A 122 -6.89 7.43 -9.54
C ALA A 122 -7.42 7.87 -10.91
N LYS A 123 -7.88 6.93 -11.72
CA LYS A 123 -8.51 7.25 -13.01
C LYS A 123 -9.79 8.05 -12.85
N ALA A 124 -10.61 7.69 -11.87
CA ALA A 124 -11.89 8.36 -11.63
C ALA A 124 -11.72 9.83 -11.22
N THR A 125 -10.57 10.19 -10.65
CA THR A 125 -10.27 11.57 -10.28
C THR A 125 -9.34 12.26 -11.29
N ASN A 126 -9.18 11.66 -12.48
CA ASN A 126 -8.41 12.22 -13.60
C ASN A 126 -6.94 12.45 -13.27
N GLN A 127 -6.36 11.63 -12.41
CA GLN A 127 -4.92 11.67 -12.17
C GLN A 127 -4.18 11.12 -13.39
N SER A 128 -3.02 11.68 -13.69
CA SER A 128 -2.24 11.25 -14.84
C SER A 128 -1.31 10.10 -14.53
N GLN A 129 -1.03 9.83 -13.24
CA GLN A 129 -0.10 8.79 -12.83
C GLN A 129 -0.44 8.27 -11.45
N LEU A 130 -0.03 7.03 -11.20
CA LEU A 130 -0.13 6.40 -9.89
C LEU A 130 1.29 6.02 -9.44
N ILE A 131 1.67 6.46 -8.24
CA ILE A 131 3.01 6.31 -7.71
C ILE A 131 3.01 5.30 -6.56
N ILE A 132 4.00 4.43 -6.55
CA ILE A 132 4.21 3.48 -5.46
C ILE A 132 5.70 3.33 -5.18
N HIS A 133 5.99 2.75 -4.02
CA HIS A 133 7.34 2.34 -3.66
C HIS A 133 7.33 0.88 -3.24
N SER A 134 8.46 0.21 -3.46
CA SER A 134 8.64 -1.16 -3.01
C SER A 134 10.09 -1.39 -2.63
N THR A 135 10.37 -2.52 -2.03
CA THR A 135 11.72 -2.93 -1.66
C THR A 135 12.02 -4.29 -2.25
N LYS A 136 13.30 -4.67 -2.25
CA LYS A 136 13.68 -5.99 -2.77
C LYS A 136 13.14 -7.14 -1.91
N ALA A 137 12.77 -6.88 -0.66
CA ALA A 137 12.13 -7.86 0.20
C ALA A 137 10.73 -8.23 -0.28
N MET A 138 10.10 -7.37 -1.08
CA MET A 138 8.70 -7.50 -1.51
C MET A 138 8.60 -8.00 -2.96
N GLN A 139 9.31 -9.07 -3.29
CA GLN A 139 9.43 -9.53 -4.69
C GLN A 139 8.08 -9.92 -5.31
N THR A 140 7.21 -10.56 -4.55
CA THR A 140 5.89 -10.95 -5.08
C THR A 140 5.09 -9.72 -5.52
N ALA A 141 5.06 -8.69 -4.68
CA ALA A 141 4.38 -7.43 -5.01
C ALA A 141 5.07 -6.73 -6.18
N TRP A 142 6.41 -6.66 -6.15
CA TRP A 142 7.20 -6.05 -7.21
C TRP A 142 6.86 -6.64 -8.58
N MET A 143 6.86 -7.96 -8.68
CA MET A 143 6.53 -8.64 -9.93
C MET A 143 5.10 -8.39 -10.38
N MET A 144 4.17 -8.33 -9.43
CA MET A 144 2.77 -8.02 -9.72
C MET A 144 2.64 -6.61 -10.28
N TYR A 145 3.34 -5.64 -9.69
CA TYR A 145 3.31 -4.25 -10.18
C TYR A 145 3.82 -4.17 -11.61
N GLU A 146 4.92 -4.85 -11.91
CA GLU A 146 5.46 -4.85 -13.26
C GLU A 146 4.48 -5.46 -14.27
N ARG A 147 3.79 -6.53 -13.88
CA ARG A 147 2.79 -7.16 -14.75
C ARG A 147 1.59 -6.24 -15.00
N LEU A 148 1.30 -5.35 -14.07
CA LEU A 148 0.21 -4.37 -14.22
C LEU A 148 0.62 -3.15 -15.03
N GLY A 149 1.90 -3.04 -15.41
CA GLY A 149 2.39 -1.95 -16.23
C GLY A 149 3.15 -0.86 -15.48
N PHE A 150 3.36 -1.04 -14.17
CA PHE A 150 4.20 -0.11 -13.42
C PHE A 150 5.64 -0.20 -13.90
N GLU A 151 6.29 0.94 -14.06
CA GLU A 151 7.68 1.02 -14.49
C GLU A 151 8.52 1.66 -13.40
N ARG A 152 9.80 1.26 -13.34
CA ARG A 152 10.74 1.86 -12.40
C ARG A 152 10.86 3.37 -12.67
N ALA A 153 10.86 4.13 -11.59
CA ALA A 153 11.00 5.58 -11.62
C ALA A 153 12.10 5.95 -10.63
N GLU A 154 13.34 5.95 -11.12
CA GLU A 154 14.51 6.13 -10.26
C GLU A 154 14.54 7.48 -9.55
N ASP A 155 13.92 8.49 -10.13
CA ASP A 155 13.81 9.81 -9.51
C ASP A 155 13.02 9.79 -8.20
N LEU A 156 12.22 8.75 -7.97
CA LEU A 156 11.43 8.59 -6.76
C LEU A 156 12.12 7.75 -5.68
N ASP A 157 13.26 7.17 -5.99
CA ASP A 157 13.98 6.30 -5.05
C ASP A 157 14.48 7.09 -3.85
N PHE A 158 14.51 6.44 -2.69
CA PHE A 158 15.09 7.05 -1.49
C PHE A 158 15.59 5.96 -0.54
N MET A 159 16.29 6.38 0.50
CA MET A 159 16.77 5.48 1.55
C MET A 159 15.92 5.68 2.81
N GLN A 160 15.33 4.60 3.31
CA GLN A 160 14.68 4.60 4.62
C GLN A 160 15.70 4.03 5.60
N GLN A 161 16.44 4.92 6.25
CA GLN A 161 17.65 4.56 6.99
C GLN A 161 18.61 3.83 6.03
N GLU A 162 18.92 2.55 6.25
CA GLU A 162 19.81 1.80 5.37
C GLU A 162 19.07 0.97 4.32
N LEU A 163 17.75 1.03 4.31
CA LEU A 163 16.93 0.25 3.39
C LEU A 163 16.68 1.03 2.09
N PRO A 164 17.14 0.52 0.93
CA PRO A 164 16.79 1.14 -0.35
C PRO A 164 15.32 0.94 -0.66
N VAL A 165 14.64 2.03 -1.02
CA VAL A 165 13.23 2.01 -1.38
C VAL A 165 13.11 2.50 -2.81
N TYR A 166 12.50 1.69 -3.67
CA TYR A 166 12.47 1.90 -5.11
C TYR A 166 11.11 2.39 -5.56
N GLY A 167 11.12 3.47 -6.36
CA GLY A 167 9.90 4.07 -6.87
C GLY A 167 9.45 3.48 -8.20
N PHE A 168 8.13 3.51 -8.39
CA PHE A 168 7.48 3.05 -9.62
C PHE A 168 6.37 4.02 -10.00
N ARG A 169 6.10 4.12 -11.29
CA ARG A 169 4.97 4.89 -11.84
C ARG A 169 4.15 4.04 -12.78
N LEU A 170 2.85 4.25 -12.74
CA LEU A 170 1.93 3.75 -13.76
C LEU A 170 1.30 4.95 -14.44
N GLN A 171 1.45 5.07 -15.75
CA GLN A 171 0.80 6.12 -16.52
C GLN A 171 -0.67 5.75 -16.68
N LEU A 172 -1.56 6.70 -16.38
CA LEU A 172 -3.00 6.45 -16.39
C LEU A 172 -3.69 7.01 -17.64
N ALA A 173 -2.98 7.77 -18.39
CA ALA A 173 -3.42 8.40 -19.63
C ALA A 173 -4.91 8.38 -19.90
#